data_a42233ad863843b83f25cbe1bf820a7c
#
_entry.id   a42233ad863843b83f25cbe1bf820a7c
#
_cell.length_a   1.000
_cell.length_b   1.000
_cell.length_c   1.000
_cell.angle_alpha   90.00
_cell.angle_beta   90.00
_cell.angle_gamma   90.00
#
_symmetry.space_group_name_H-M   'P 1'
#
loop_
_entity.id
_entity.type
_entity.pdbx_description
1 polymer ?
#
loop_
_entity_poly.entity_id
_entity_poly.type
_entity_poly.pdbx_seq_one_letter_code
_entity_poly.pdbx_strand_id
1 'polypeptide(L)'
;MSFLGSPGSGAGLEPSVEQSGPGVKYNAAMAGFVRPASLFHRLLRLLGWTRSSSVLLGGFFLICGLIAYIWWPLAQEAMAFIDWNGAWWEYMDWLLLGIFAFMSLTIIARADLGRDALIVFVGMFGGLVIESWGTQTNLWHYFTAERPPLWIIPAWPIASLSIDRITRMMDWGVKRVITNDTKDRQGRTVENFVPNVFKFLYWAIFTGFFGLMLFFVAPTFGKSFTIMALLLVALLTLTPTDSRYAVLTFLAGAGLGYFLELWGTTRQCWTYYTFQTPPFFAVLAHGMAAVAFWRAGLMVKLVWGRLAAPVLKKLKSPLTPEVER
;
A
#
# COMPACT_ATOMS: atom_id res chain seq x y z
N MET A 1 45.30 -59.95 -11.96
CA MET A 1 45.84 -60.32 -10.66
C MET A 1 44.71 -60.13 -9.66
N SER A 2 43.84 -61.16 -9.41
CA SER A 2 44.02 -62.25 -8.43
C SER A 2 44.14 -61.69 -7.00
N PHE A 3 43.32 -62.03 -6.01
CA PHE A 3 42.78 -63.23 -5.42
C PHE A 3 41.68 -62.78 -4.42
N LEU A 4 40.48 -63.34 -4.37
CA LEU A 4 39.97 -64.50 -3.66
C LEU A 4 40.08 -64.46 -2.10
N GLY A 5 38.94 -64.70 -1.45
CA GLY A 5 38.84 -65.20 -0.12
C GLY A 5 37.47 -65.05 0.55
N SER A 6 36.58 -66.01 0.37
CA SER A 6 35.46 -66.42 1.25
C SER A 6 35.98 -67.58 2.11
N PRO A 7 35.27 -68.24 3.06
CA PRO A 7 33.97 -68.07 3.72
C PRO A 7 33.97 -68.37 5.26
N GLY A 8 32.81 -68.40 5.90
CA GLY A 8 32.62 -69.09 7.24
C GLY A 8 31.26 -68.64 7.84
N SER A 9 30.26 -69.32 7.71
CA SER A 9 29.49 -70.42 8.29
C SER A 9 29.33 -70.38 9.84
N GLY A 10 28.08 -70.44 10.29
CA GLY A 10 27.68 -70.74 11.67
C GLY A 10 26.22 -70.40 11.91
N ALA A 11 25.43 -71.23 11.67
CA ALA A 11 24.30 -72.00 12.16
C ALA A 11 23.82 -71.69 13.58
N GLY A 12 22.49 -71.59 13.75
CA GLY A 12 21.90 -72.19 14.93
C GLY A 12 20.72 -71.45 15.54
N LEU A 13 19.53 -72.05 15.33
CA LEU A 13 18.41 -72.16 16.25
C LEU A 13 17.34 -71.08 16.36
N GLU A 14 16.22 -71.42 15.77
CA GLU A 14 14.87 -71.11 16.30
C GLU A 14 14.59 -71.76 17.62
N PRO A 15 13.65 -71.31 18.48
CA PRO A 15 12.25 -71.55 18.18
C PRO A 15 11.25 -70.49 18.65
N SER A 16 10.17 -70.40 17.89
CA SER A 16 8.75 -70.16 18.19
C SER A 16 8.34 -69.89 19.63
N VAL A 17 7.65 -68.72 19.83
CA VAL A 17 6.50 -68.63 20.72
C VAL A 17 5.45 -67.71 20.08
N GLU A 18 4.40 -68.33 19.69
CA GLU A 18 3.10 -67.80 19.35
C GLU A 18 2.45 -67.17 20.59
N GLN A 19 2.14 -65.88 20.57
CA GLN A 19 1.20 -65.26 21.48
C GLN A 19 0.21 -64.39 20.69
N SER A 20 -0.92 -64.97 20.39
CA SER A 20 -2.17 -64.38 19.97
C SER A 20 -2.67 -63.40 21.05
N GLY A 21 -2.50 -62.08 20.82
CA GLY A 21 -3.18 -61.00 21.55
C GLY A 21 -4.36 -60.49 20.74
N PRO A 22 -5.46 -60.04 21.37
CA PRO A 22 -6.72 -59.74 20.68
C PRO A 22 -6.58 -58.53 19.74
N GLY A 23 -7.01 -58.75 18.51
CA GLY A 23 -6.98 -57.76 17.44
C GLY A 23 -7.64 -56.44 17.80
N VAL A 24 -6.85 -55.39 17.94
CA VAL A 24 -7.36 -54.03 17.88
C VAL A 24 -7.70 -53.74 16.39
N LYS A 25 -8.99 -53.90 16.08
CA LYS A 25 -9.53 -53.39 14.83
C LYS A 25 -9.37 -51.89 14.81
N TYR A 26 -8.30 -51.38 14.20
CA TYR A 26 -8.20 -50.00 13.83
C TYR A 26 -9.33 -49.68 12.85
N ASN A 27 -10.36 -48.98 13.36
CA ASN A 27 -11.40 -48.42 12.56
C ASN A 27 -10.76 -47.39 11.60
N ALA A 28 -10.45 -47.84 10.40
CA ALA A 28 -10.04 -47.01 9.26
C ALA A 28 -11.18 -46.11 8.70
N ALA A 29 -12.16 -45.79 9.55
CA ALA A 29 -13.37 -45.05 9.18
C ALA A 29 -13.36 -43.56 9.62
N MET A 30 -12.20 -42.99 9.98
CA MET A 30 -12.08 -41.53 10.17
C MET A 30 -10.96 -40.95 9.31
N ALA A 31 -10.88 -41.34 8.05
CA ALA A 31 -10.31 -40.48 7.03
C ALA A 31 -11.29 -39.32 6.86
N GLY A 32 -11.20 -38.34 7.76
CA GLY A 32 -12.04 -37.16 7.73
C GLY A 32 -11.97 -36.55 6.33
N PHE A 33 -13.13 -36.51 5.66
CA PHE A 33 -13.33 -35.75 4.44
C PHE A 33 -12.90 -34.30 4.73
N VAL A 34 -11.65 -33.98 4.42
CA VAL A 34 -11.17 -32.60 4.40
C VAL A 34 -11.93 -31.96 3.25
N ARG A 35 -13.08 -31.38 3.57
CA ARG A 35 -13.85 -30.58 2.60
C ARG A 35 -12.87 -29.59 1.97
N PRO A 36 -12.70 -29.60 0.64
CA PRO A 36 -11.81 -28.63 0.01
C PRO A 36 -12.25 -27.24 0.46
N ALA A 37 -11.34 -26.50 1.07
CA ALA A 37 -11.64 -25.16 1.55
C ALA A 37 -12.28 -24.39 0.38
N SER A 38 -13.44 -23.80 0.61
CA SER A 38 -14.17 -23.07 -0.43
C SER A 38 -13.23 -22.02 -1.04
N LEU A 39 -13.43 -21.65 -2.30
CA LEU A 39 -12.65 -20.64 -3.00
C LEU A 39 -12.53 -19.37 -2.14
N PHE A 40 -13.59 -19.01 -1.44
CA PHE A 40 -13.63 -17.90 -0.50
C PHE A 40 -12.60 -18.03 0.65
N HIS A 41 -12.50 -19.20 1.29
CA HIS A 41 -11.50 -19.42 2.35
C HIS A 41 -10.06 -19.41 1.83
N ARG A 42 -9.84 -19.81 0.58
CA ARG A 42 -8.52 -19.69 -0.05
C ARG A 42 -8.17 -18.23 -0.30
N LEU A 43 -9.12 -17.43 -0.77
CA LEU A 43 -8.97 -15.99 -1.00
C LEU A 43 -8.69 -15.24 0.31
N LEU A 44 -9.45 -15.50 1.38
CA LEU A 44 -9.21 -14.91 2.69
C LEU A 44 -7.81 -15.23 3.24
N ARG A 45 -7.32 -16.45 3.03
CA ARG A 45 -5.96 -16.85 3.42
C ARG A 45 -4.89 -16.16 2.59
N LEU A 46 -5.08 -16.02 1.27
CA LEU A 46 -4.17 -15.31 0.38
C LEU A 46 -4.06 -13.83 0.76
N LEU A 47 -5.17 -13.20 1.06
CA LEU A 47 -5.25 -11.81 1.52
C LEU A 47 -4.70 -11.63 2.94
N GLY A 48 -4.51 -12.71 3.70
CA GLY A 48 -4.11 -12.62 5.10
C GLY A 48 -5.13 -11.84 5.93
N TRP A 49 -6.43 -12.18 5.75
CA TRP A 49 -7.55 -11.49 6.40
C TRP A 49 -7.43 -11.46 7.92
N THR A 50 -7.60 -10.28 8.51
CA THR A 50 -7.54 -10.02 9.95
C THR A 50 -8.79 -9.25 10.40
N ARG A 51 -8.95 -9.07 11.73
CA ARG A 51 -9.99 -8.13 12.25
C ARG A 51 -9.76 -6.70 11.73
N SER A 52 -8.51 -6.29 11.59
CA SER A 52 -8.14 -5.02 10.99
C SER A 52 -8.64 -4.89 9.54
N SER A 53 -8.63 -5.99 8.77
CA SER A 53 -9.17 -6.01 7.40
C SER A 53 -10.66 -5.69 7.37
N SER A 54 -11.44 -6.23 8.31
CA SER A 54 -12.89 -5.96 8.40
C SER A 54 -13.15 -4.49 8.78
N VAL A 55 -12.38 -3.92 9.70
CA VAL A 55 -12.52 -2.50 10.10
C VAL A 55 -12.17 -1.58 8.92
N LEU A 56 -11.06 -1.83 8.23
CA LEU A 56 -10.67 -1.01 7.07
C LEU A 56 -11.66 -1.13 5.92
N LEU A 57 -12.18 -2.33 5.66
CA LEU A 57 -13.20 -2.53 4.62
C LEU A 57 -14.51 -1.80 4.97
N GLY A 58 -14.94 -1.87 6.23
CA GLY A 58 -16.12 -1.12 6.71
C GLY A 58 -15.93 0.40 6.55
N GLY A 59 -14.76 0.92 6.94
CA GLY A 59 -14.38 2.32 6.73
C GLY A 59 -14.36 2.71 5.25
N PHE A 60 -13.83 1.83 4.38
CA PHE A 60 -13.84 2.04 2.94
C PHE A 60 -15.25 2.21 2.39
N PHE A 61 -16.16 1.28 2.70
CA PHE A 61 -17.56 1.38 2.24
C PHE A 61 -18.29 2.61 2.80
N LEU A 62 -18.00 3.00 4.04
CA LEU A 62 -18.56 4.23 4.61
C LEU A 62 -18.12 5.47 3.82
N ILE A 63 -16.83 5.56 3.48
CA ILE A 63 -16.29 6.68 2.70
C ILE A 63 -16.83 6.63 1.27
N CYS A 64 -16.89 5.45 0.64
CA CYS A 64 -17.51 5.30 -0.68
C CYS A 64 -18.97 5.74 -0.67
N GLY A 65 -19.73 5.40 0.38
CA GLY A 65 -21.11 5.84 0.55
C GLY A 65 -21.24 7.35 0.69
N LEU A 66 -20.34 8.00 1.45
CA LEU A 66 -20.28 9.45 1.56
C LEU A 66 -20.00 10.11 0.20
N ILE A 67 -18.99 9.62 -0.52
CA ILE A 67 -18.63 10.14 -1.85
C ILE A 67 -19.79 9.94 -2.82
N ALA A 68 -20.41 8.75 -2.85
CA ALA A 68 -21.56 8.46 -3.70
C ALA A 68 -22.75 9.39 -3.39
N TYR A 69 -23.01 9.69 -2.11
CA TYR A 69 -24.03 10.65 -1.71
C TYR A 69 -23.75 12.07 -2.23
N ILE A 70 -22.52 12.55 -2.10
CA ILE A 70 -22.11 13.87 -2.58
C ILE A 70 -22.15 13.93 -4.11
N TRP A 71 -21.71 12.87 -4.80
CA TRP A 71 -21.67 12.81 -6.27
C TRP A 71 -22.99 12.36 -6.89
N TRP A 72 -24.03 12.17 -6.10
CA TRP A 72 -25.34 11.72 -6.59
C TRP A 72 -25.89 12.56 -7.75
N PRO A 73 -25.79 13.90 -7.78
CA PRO A 73 -26.24 14.69 -8.93
C PRO A 73 -25.55 14.30 -10.24
N LEU A 74 -24.22 14.14 -10.24
CA LEU A 74 -23.47 13.68 -11.43
C LEU A 74 -23.86 12.25 -11.84
N ALA A 75 -24.09 11.37 -10.86
CA ALA A 75 -24.53 10.02 -11.12
C ALA A 75 -25.94 10.01 -11.75
N GLN A 76 -26.86 10.84 -11.29
CA GLN A 76 -28.21 10.97 -11.88
C GLN A 76 -28.15 11.44 -13.34
N GLU A 77 -27.33 12.43 -13.65
CA GLU A 77 -27.13 12.87 -15.04
C GLU A 77 -26.60 11.72 -15.91
N ALA A 78 -25.61 10.98 -15.44
CA ALA A 78 -25.08 9.82 -16.17
C ALA A 78 -26.13 8.72 -16.35
N MET A 79 -26.93 8.42 -15.32
CA MET A 79 -27.97 7.39 -15.36
C MET A 79 -29.13 7.74 -16.30
N ALA A 80 -29.39 9.03 -16.55
CA ALA A 80 -30.42 9.46 -17.47
C ALA A 80 -30.15 9.04 -18.93
N PHE A 81 -28.91 8.72 -19.27
CA PHE A 81 -28.54 8.23 -20.61
C PHE A 81 -28.52 6.71 -20.73
N ILE A 82 -28.81 5.96 -19.64
CA ILE A 82 -28.76 4.49 -19.64
C ILE A 82 -30.04 3.93 -20.26
N ASP A 83 -29.92 3.12 -21.31
CA ASP A 83 -30.99 2.28 -21.79
C ASP A 83 -31.15 1.03 -20.89
N TRP A 84 -32.04 1.12 -19.91
CA TRP A 84 -32.31 0.04 -18.95
C TRP A 84 -32.96 -1.22 -19.58
N ASN A 85 -33.55 -1.08 -20.77
CA ASN A 85 -34.19 -2.20 -21.49
C ASN A 85 -33.23 -2.87 -22.46
N GLY A 86 -32.09 -2.28 -22.74
CA GLY A 86 -31.07 -2.77 -23.65
C GLY A 86 -29.80 -3.23 -22.94
N ALA A 87 -28.64 -2.96 -23.55
CA ALA A 87 -27.33 -3.36 -23.03
C ALA A 87 -26.84 -2.38 -21.93
N TRP A 88 -27.56 -2.26 -20.82
CA TRP A 88 -27.27 -1.36 -19.71
C TRP A 88 -25.85 -1.47 -19.17
N TRP A 89 -25.22 -2.69 -19.26
CA TRP A 89 -23.83 -2.91 -18.82
C TRP A 89 -22.79 -2.15 -19.65
N GLU A 90 -23.09 -1.68 -20.85
CA GLU A 90 -22.21 -0.85 -21.68
C GLU A 90 -22.09 0.56 -21.10
N TYR A 91 -23.08 1.01 -20.35
CA TYR A 91 -23.10 2.30 -19.67
C TYR A 91 -22.48 2.28 -18.27
N MET A 92 -22.12 1.08 -17.77
CA MET A 92 -21.49 0.97 -16.45
C MET A 92 -20.09 1.59 -16.44
N ASP A 93 -19.78 2.33 -15.40
CA ASP A 93 -18.42 2.87 -15.21
C ASP A 93 -17.45 1.79 -14.73
N TRP A 94 -17.02 0.95 -15.66
CA TRP A 94 -16.10 -0.16 -15.39
C TRP A 94 -14.76 0.32 -14.82
N LEU A 95 -14.33 1.54 -15.16
CA LEU A 95 -13.10 2.12 -14.60
C LEU A 95 -13.28 2.38 -13.11
N LEU A 96 -14.40 3.00 -12.70
CA LEU A 96 -14.71 3.24 -11.29
C LEU A 96 -14.84 1.95 -10.51
N LEU A 97 -15.58 0.97 -11.04
CA LEU A 97 -15.75 -0.35 -10.42
C LEU A 97 -14.40 -1.08 -10.27
N GLY A 98 -13.56 -1.01 -11.30
CA GLY A 98 -12.21 -1.57 -11.27
C GLY A 98 -11.32 -0.93 -10.20
N ILE A 99 -11.34 0.40 -10.10
CA ILE A 99 -10.63 1.16 -9.06
C ILE A 99 -11.13 0.74 -7.68
N PHE A 100 -12.44 0.69 -7.45
CA PHE A 100 -13.01 0.30 -6.15
C PHE A 100 -12.67 -1.13 -5.77
N ALA A 101 -12.81 -2.08 -6.69
CA ALA A 101 -12.44 -3.47 -6.45
C ALA A 101 -10.94 -3.60 -6.13
N PHE A 102 -10.08 -2.93 -6.90
CA PHE A 102 -8.64 -2.95 -6.67
C PHE A 102 -8.25 -2.33 -5.31
N MET A 103 -8.79 -1.15 -4.97
CA MET A 103 -8.49 -0.48 -3.72
C MET A 103 -9.04 -1.25 -2.52
N SER A 104 -10.27 -1.77 -2.58
CA SER A 104 -10.84 -2.58 -1.51
C SER A 104 -10.01 -3.83 -1.20
N LEU A 105 -9.54 -4.54 -2.24
CA LEU A 105 -8.68 -5.71 -2.08
C LEU A 105 -7.29 -5.35 -1.53
N THR A 106 -6.70 -4.25 -1.99
CA THR A 106 -5.36 -3.84 -1.54
C THR A 106 -5.35 -3.37 -0.09
N ILE A 107 -6.30 -2.54 0.35
CA ILE A 107 -6.31 -2.02 1.73
C ILE A 107 -6.52 -3.11 2.79
N ILE A 108 -7.26 -4.17 2.47
CA ILE A 108 -7.51 -5.29 3.40
C ILE A 108 -6.36 -6.29 3.46
N ALA A 109 -5.49 -6.31 2.45
CA ALA A 109 -4.40 -7.27 2.37
C ALA A 109 -3.41 -7.08 3.53
N ARG A 110 -3.35 -8.09 4.42
CA ARG A 110 -2.50 -8.10 5.61
C ARG A 110 -2.63 -6.81 6.44
N ALA A 111 -3.85 -6.34 6.63
CA ALA A 111 -4.15 -5.13 7.37
C ALA A 111 -3.74 -5.25 8.84
N ASP A 112 -3.17 -4.18 9.39
CA ASP A 112 -2.74 -4.05 10.77
C ASP A 112 -3.04 -2.62 11.25
N LEU A 113 -4.09 -2.46 12.04
CA LEU A 113 -4.53 -1.14 12.53
C LEU A 113 -3.42 -0.40 13.28
N GLY A 114 -2.55 -1.11 14.03
CA GLY A 114 -1.47 -0.45 14.78
C GLY A 114 -0.48 0.28 13.87
N ARG A 115 -0.14 -0.34 12.73
CA ARG A 115 0.74 0.28 11.73
C ARG A 115 -0.02 1.21 10.79
N ASP A 116 -1.22 0.81 10.39
CA ASP A 116 -2.02 1.47 9.38
C ASP A 116 -2.59 2.81 9.90
N ALA A 117 -2.83 2.93 11.21
CA ALA A 117 -3.29 4.16 11.84
C ALA A 117 -2.41 5.38 11.51
N LEU A 118 -1.08 5.21 11.50
CA LEU A 118 -0.18 6.30 11.13
C LEU A 118 -0.32 6.68 9.65
N ILE A 119 -0.51 5.69 8.76
CA ILE A 119 -0.71 5.95 7.32
C ILE A 119 -2.02 6.71 7.13
N VAL A 120 -3.09 6.29 7.83
CA VAL A 120 -4.40 6.96 7.81
C VAL A 120 -4.26 8.40 8.31
N PHE A 121 -3.59 8.60 9.43
CA PHE A 121 -3.37 9.94 10.00
C PHE A 121 -2.61 10.84 9.04
N VAL A 122 -1.47 10.40 8.54
CA VAL A 122 -0.64 11.19 7.59
C VAL A 122 -1.38 11.42 6.28
N GLY A 123 -2.09 10.42 5.76
CA GLY A 123 -2.90 10.54 4.55
C GLY A 123 -4.01 11.58 4.69
N MET A 124 -4.70 11.61 5.83
CA MET A 124 -5.76 12.57 6.09
C MET A 124 -5.22 14.00 6.18
N PHE A 125 -4.19 14.25 7.00
CA PHE A 125 -3.60 15.58 7.13
C PHE A 125 -2.89 16.03 5.85
N GLY A 126 -2.17 15.14 5.19
CA GLY A 126 -1.51 15.44 3.91
C GLY A 126 -2.53 15.76 2.81
N GLY A 127 -3.62 15.00 2.74
CA GLY A 127 -4.74 15.27 1.84
C GLY A 127 -5.35 16.64 2.11
N LEU A 128 -5.61 16.97 3.37
CA LEU A 128 -6.14 18.29 3.76
C LEU A 128 -5.20 19.42 3.31
N VAL A 129 -3.90 19.27 3.47
CA VAL A 129 -2.91 20.28 3.03
C VAL A 129 -2.92 20.44 1.52
N ILE A 130 -2.93 19.33 0.77
CA ILE A 130 -2.94 19.34 -0.70
C ILE A 130 -4.21 19.98 -1.22
N GLU A 131 -5.38 19.55 -0.73
CA GLU A 131 -6.68 20.08 -1.17
C GLU A 131 -6.85 21.54 -0.80
N SER A 132 -6.42 21.94 0.39
CA SER A 132 -6.45 23.34 0.80
C SER A 132 -5.58 24.22 -0.11
N TRP A 133 -4.36 23.76 -0.41
CA TRP A 133 -3.46 24.48 -1.29
C TRP A 133 -4.04 24.61 -2.71
N GLY A 134 -4.37 23.49 -3.33
CA GLY A 134 -4.75 23.48 -4.75
C GLY A 134 -6.06 24.21 -5.05
N THR A 135 -7.07 24.01 -4.19
CA THR A 135 -8.39 24.65 -4.37
C THR A 135 -8.37 26.14 -4.02
N GLN A 136 -7.66 26.57 -2.97
CA GLN A 136 -7.54 27.98 -2.61
C GLN A 136 -6.67 28.79 -3.58
N THR A 137 -5.74 28.11 -4.26
CA THR A 137 -4.91 28.75 -5.30
C THR A 137 -5.51 28.68 -6.70
N ASN A 138 -6.66 28.00 -6.88
CA ASN A 138 -7.35 27.76 -8.15
C ASN A 138 -6.53 26.91 -9.14
N LEU A 139 -5.66 26.03 -8.65
CA LEU A 139 -4.96 25.06 -9.50
C LEU A 139 -5.92 23.97 -9.98
N TRP A 140 -6.90 23.62 -9.14
CA TRP A 140 -8.05 22.78 -9.49
C TRP A 140 -9.28 23.18 -8.68
N HIS A 141 -10.43 22.76 -9.13
CA HIS A 141 -11.71 22.92 -8.45
C HIS A 141 -12.55 21.66 -8.61
N TYR A 142 -13.37 21.41 -7.62
CA TYR A 142 -14.36 20.34 -7.64
C TYR A 142 -15.70 20.84 -8.13
N PHE A 143 -16.55 19.95 -8.65
CA PHE A 143 -17.90 20.32 -9.09
C PHE A 143 -18.74 20.94 -7.97
N THR A 144 -18.47 20.61 -6.68
CA THR A 144 -19.12 21.21 -5.50
C THR A 144 -18.65 22.62 -5.18
N ALA A 145 -17.59 23.11 -5.84
CA ALA A 145 -16.96 24.43 -5.65
C ALA A 145 -16.42 24.71 -4.23
N GLU A 146 -16.36 23.73 -3.35
CA GLU A 146 -15.80 23.86 -1.99
C GLU A 146 -14.28 24.00 -2.00
N ARG A 147 -13.72 24.71 -0.98
CA ARG A 147 -12.28 25.05 -0.91
C ARG A 147 -11.74 25.01 0.53
N PRO A 148 -11.23 23.89 1.03
CA PRO A 148 -11.16 22.56 0.43
C PRO A 148 -12.49 21.79 0.52
N PRO A 149 -12.71 20.81 -0.36
CA PRO A 149 -13.85 19.89 -0.25
C PRO A 149 -13.57 18.85 0.85
N LEU A 150 -14.12 19.06 2.05
CA LEU A 150 -13.83 18.23 3.22
C LEU A 150 -14.26 16.77 3.05
N TRP A 151 -15.24 16.51 2.18
CA TRP A 151 -15.75 15.17 1.90
C TRP A 151 -14.75 14.26 1.15
N ILE A 152 -13.77 14.83 0.42
CA ILE A 152 -12.73 14.05 -0.26
C ILE A 152 -11.55 13.69 0.66
N ILE A 153 -11.36 14.42 1.74
CA ILE A 153 -10.22 14.21 2.65
C ILE A 153 -10.14 12.76 3.15
N PRO A 154 -11.26 12.08 3.54
CA PRO A 154 -11.22 10.68 3.94
C PRO A 154 -10.82 9.69 2.84
N ALA A 155 -10.85 10.07 1.57
CA ALA A 155 -10.38 9.22 0.47
C ALA A 155 -8.84 9.13 0.39
N TRP A 156 -8.12 10.15 0.86
CA TRP A 156 -6.66 10.18 0.86
C TRP A 156 -6.00 9.05 1.67
N PRO A 157 -6.47 8.71 2.89
CA PRO A 157 -6.04 7.51 3.60
C PRO A 157 -6.21 6.21 2.80
N ILE A 158 -7.31 6.06 2.07
CA ILE A 158 -7.59 4.86 1.26
C ILE A 158 -6.51 4.72 0.17
N ALA A 159 -6.25 5.80 -0.57
CA ALA A 159 -5.19 5.84 -1.56
C ALA A 159 -3.82 5.56 -0.93
N SER A 160 -3.51 6.18 0.21
CA SER A 160 -2.24 5.99 0.93
C SER A 160 -2.02 4.54 1.38
N LEU A 161 -3.06 3.89 1.92
CA LEU A 161 -3.01 2.47 2.29
C LEU A 161 -2.79 1.58 1.07
N SER A 162 -3.51 1.82 -0.02
CA SER A 162 -3.35 1.07 -1.27
C SER A 162 -1.93 1.21 -1.82
N ILE A 163 -1.40 2.42 -1.87
CA ILE A 163 -0.03 2.71 -2.33
C ILE A 163 1.00 2.00 -1.43
N ASP A 164 0.85 2.04 -0.12
CA ASP A 164 1.75 1.32 0.81
C ASP A 164 1.75 -0.19 0.55
N ARG A 165 0.59 -0.81 0.27
CA ARG A 165 0.51 -2.24 -0.08
C ARG A 165 1.20 -2.54 -1.40
N ILE A 166 0.94 -1.74 -2.44
CA ILE A 166 1.56 -1.88 -3.76
C ILE A 166 3.08 -1.73 -3.63
N THR A 167 3.55 -0.69 -2.93
CA THR A 167 4.99 -0.44 -2.70
C THR A 167 5.67 -1.63 -2.04
N ARG A 168 5.07 -2.20 -0.98
CA ARG A 168 5.63 -3.37 -0.30
C ARG A 168 5.66 -4.61 -1.18
N MET A 169 4.66 -4.80 -2.01
CA MET A 169 4.62 -5.90 -2.97
C MET A 169 5.71 -5.75 -4.03
N MET A 170 5.91 -4.53 -4.56
CA MET A 170 6.98 -4.23 -5.51
C MET A 170 8.37 -4.40 -4.86
N ASP A 171 8.56 -3.90 -3.62
CA ASP A 171 9.83 -4.04 -2.89
C ASP A 171 10.18 -5.52 -2.63
N TRP A 172 9.19 -6.33 -2.26
CA TRP A 172 9.36 -7.76 -2.12
C TRP A 172 9.79 -8.41 -3.45
N GLY A 173 9.13 -8.04 -4.56
CA GLY A 173 9.47 -8.53 -5.89
C GLY A 173 10.91 -8.18 -6.31
N VAL A 174 11.29 -6.91 -6.15
CA VAL A 174 12.65 -6.42 -6.45
C VAL A 174 13.69 -7.15 -5.60
N LYS A 175 13.46 -7.29 -4.28
CA LYS A 175 14.36 -8.03 -3.40
C LYS A 175 14.54 -9.48 -3.85
N ARG A 176 13.46 -10.14 -4.24
CA ARG A 176 13.52 -11.55 -4.69
C ARG A 176 14.33 -11.71 -5.97
N VAL A 177 14.17 -10.79 -6.93
CA VAL A 177 14.96 -10.79 -8.18
C VAL A 177 16.43 -10.58 -7.87
N ILE A 178 16.77 -9.57 -7.07
CA ILE A 178 18.17 -9.28 -6.69
C ILE A 178 18.80 -10.49 -5.99
N THR A 179 18.10 -11.11 -5.02
CA THR A 179 18.64 -12.23 -4.24
C THR A 179 18.85 -13.49 -5.09
N ASN A 180 18.01 -13.71 -6.11
CA ASN A 180 18.17 -14.86 -7.02
C ASN A 180 19.33 -14.66 -7.99
N ASP A 181 19.54 -13.44 -8.48
CA ASP A 181 20.62 -13.12 -9.44
C ASP A 181 22.01 -13.18 -8.78
N THR A 182 22.12 -12.83 -7.49
CA THR A 182 23.38 -12.94 -6.73
C THR A 182 23.81 -14.37 -6.42
N LYS A 183 22.89 -15.34 -6.48
CA LYS A 183 23.22 -16.76 -6.25
C LYS A 183 23.82 -17.46 -7.47
N ASP A 184 23.64 -16.94 -8.68
CA ASP A 184 23.98 -17.64 -9.93
C ASP A 184 25.29 -17.19 -10.58
N ARG A 185 25.93 -16.12 -10.15
CA ARG A 185 27.16 -15.61 -10.78
C ARG A 185 28.18 -15.15 -9.73
N GLN A 186 29.27 -15.91 -9.65
CA GLN A 186 30.58 -15.48 -9.11
C GLN A 186 30.67 -14.05 -8.57
N GLY A 187 30.23 -13.83 -7.35
CA GLY A 187 30.76 -12.93 -6.34
C GLY A 187 31.31 -11.55 -6.66
N ARG A 188 31.04 -10.95 -7.79
CA ARG A 188 31.55 -9.61 -8.10
C ARG A 188 30.52 -8.75 -8.83
N THR A 189 30.09 -7.63 -8.29
CA THR A 189 29.47 -6.45 -8.94
C THR A 189 27.95 -6.23 -8.85
N VAL A 190 27.08 -7.19 -8.58
CA VAL A 190 25.63 -6.93 -8.55
C VAL A 190 25.20 -6.21 -7.25
N GLU A 191 25.91 -6.43 -6.15
CA GLU A 191 25.56 -5.90 -4.82
C GLU A 191 25.63 -4.37 -4.75
N ASN A 192 26.48 -3.73 -5.53
CA ASN A 192 26.62 -2.26 -5.57
C ASN A 192 25.88 -1.60 -6.75
N PHE A 193 25.56 -2.35 -7.80
CA PHE A 193 24.93 -1.77 -9.00
C PHE A 193 23.48 -1.34 -8.75
N VAL A 194 22.68 -2.20 -8.12
CA VAL A 194 21.25 -1.95 -7.90
C VAL A 194 20.99 -0.73 -7.00
N PRO A 195 21.66 -0.56 -5.85
CA PRO A 195 21.52 0.64 -5.04
C PRO A 195 21.86 1.93 -5.79
N ASN A 196 22.89 1.92 -6.63
CA ASN A 196 23.28 3.09 -7.41
C ASN A 196 22.26 3.45 -8.48
N VAL A 197 21.67 2.45 -9.16
CA VAL A 197 20.56 2.67 -10.12
C VAL A 197 19.38 3.35 -9.43
N PHE A 198 18.94 2.86 -8.26
CA PHE A 198 17.83 3.48 -7.54
C PHE A 198 18.18 4.89 -7.02
N LYS A 199 19.41 5.14 -6.64
CA LYS A 199 19.87 6.48 -6.27
C LYS A 199 19.84 7.44 -7.47
N PHE A 200 20.29 6.98 -8.63
CA PHE A 200 20.22 7.77 -9.87
C PHE A 200 18.76 8.04 -10.25
N LEU A 201 17.91 7.00 -10.29
CA LEU A 201 16.49 7.14 -10.58
C LEU A 201 15.78 8.08 -9.61
N TYR A 202 16.12 8.00 -8.32
CA TYR A 202 15.59 8.92 -7.32
C TYR A 202 15.85 10.38 -7.73
N TRP A 203 17.11 10.75 -7.94
CA TRP A 203 17.44 12.12 -8.28
C TRP A 203 16.87 12.56 -9.63
N ALA A 204 16.88 11.70 -10.65
CA ALA A 204 16.29 12.00 -11.94
C ALA A 204 14.78 12.29 -11.85
N ILE A 205 14.03 11.42 -11.15
CA ILE A 205 12.59 11.57 -10.95
C ILE A 205 12.29 12.84 -10.16
N PHE A 206 12.96 13.03 -9.03
CA PHE A 206 12.62 14.13 -8.11
C PHE A 206 13.04 15.49 -8.66
N THR A 207 14.19 15.60 -9.31
CA THR A 207 14.61 16.84 -9.96
C THR A 207 13.69 17.16 -11.14
N GLY A 208 13.38 16.15 -11.97
CA GLY A 208 12.48 16.33 -13.11
C GLY A 208 11.07 16.73 -12.68
N PHE A 209 10.51 16.04 -11.67
CA PHE A 209 9.20 16.39 -11.15
C PHE A 209 9.19 17.77 -10.50
N PHE A 210 10.21 18.13 -9.73
CA PHE A 210 10.26 19.44 -9.08
C PHE A 210 10.28 20.57 -10.11
N GLY A 211 11.05 20.42 -11.21
CA GLY A 211 11.03 21.34 -12.33
C GLY A 211 9.64 21.44 -12.98
N LEU A 212 8.98 20.30 -13.21
CA LEU A 212 7.62 20.25 -13.74
C LEU A 212 6.62 20.90 -12.76
N MET A 213 6.77 20.68 -11.46
CA MET A 213 5.96 21.30 -10.43
C MET A 213 6.08 22.82 -10.44
N LEU A 214 7.31 23.35 -10.51
CA LEU A 214 7.52 24.80 -10.63
C LEU A 214 6.80 25.39 -11.84
N PHE A 215 6.87 24.73 -12.98
CA PHE A 215 6.16 25.14 -14.19
C PHE A 215 4.64 25.12 -13.98
N PHE A 216 4.09 24.05 -13.43
CA PHE A 216 2.64 23.90 -13.21
C PHE A 216 2.09 24.96 -12.25
N VAL A 217 2.81 25.26 -11.16
CA VAL A 217 2.34 26.20 -10.12
C VAL A 217 2.70 27.66 -10.40
N ALA A 218 3.43 27.94 -11.48
CA ALA A 218 3.90 29.28 -11.83
C ALA A 218 2.82 30.37 -11.75
N PRO A 219 1.56 30.14 -12.20
CA PRO A 219 0.50 31.15 -12.08
C PRO A 219 0.15 31.55 -10.64
N THR A 220 0.61 30.77 -9.65
CA THR A 220 0.28 30.97 -8.23
C THR A 220 1.46 31.37 -7.35
N PHE A 221 2.61 31.72 -7.93
CA PHE A 221 3.81 32.09 -7.14
C PHE A 221 3.59 33.32 -6.24
N GLY A 222 2.67 34.21 -6.57
CA GLY A 222 2.30 35.33 -5.71
C GLY A 222 1.51 34.94 -4.45
N LYS A 223 1.17 33.65 -4.27
CA LYS A 223 0.38 33.18 -3.14
C LYS A 223 1.28 32.45 -2.12
N SER A 224 1.19 32.85 -0.85
CA SER A 224 1.96 32.25 0.26
C SER A 224 1.77 30.74 0.39
N PHE A 225 0.55 30.24 0.16
CA PHE A 225 0.26 28.81 0.16
C PHE A 225 1.10 28.01 -0.84
N THR A 226 1.34 28.54 -2.03
CA THR A 226 2.19 27.89 -3.03
C THR A 226 3.64 27.82 -2.56
N ILE A 227 4.17 28.90 -2.01
CA ILE A 227 5.54 28.92 -1.49
C ILE A 227 5.69 27.93 -0.32
N MET A 228 4.72 27.89 0.60
CA MET A 228 4.71 26.92 1.71
C MET A 228 4.64 25.48 1.21
N ALA A 229 3.79 25.17 0.23
CA ALA A 229 3.68 23.85 -0.38
C ALA A 229 5.00 23.43 -1.05
N LEU A 230 5.65 24.31 -1.81
CA LEU A 230 6.93 24.06 -2.44
C LEU A 230 8.03 23.77 -1.41
N LEU A 231 8.12 24.58 -0.34
CA LEU A 231 9.09 24.36 0.74
C LEU A 231 8.85 23.03 1.46
N LEU A 232 7.58 22.69 1.74
CA LEU A 232 7.23 21.45 2.40
C LEU A 232 7.58 20.23 1.53
N VAL A 233 7.24 20.25 0.24
CA VAL A 233 7.59 19.19 -0.70
C VAL A 233 9.10 19.06 -0.82
N ALA A 234 9.83 20.18 -0.98
CA ALA A 234 11.30 20.17 -1.03
C ALA A 234 11.90 19.54 0.24
N LEU A 235 11.45 19.95 1.42
CA LEU A 235 11.90 19.38 2.69
C LEU A 235 11.67 17.87 2.77
N LEU A 236 10.47 17.41 2.41
CA LEU A 236 10.10 16.00 2.51
C LEU A 236 10.77 15.13 1.45
N THR A 237 11.14 15.68 0.30
CA THR A 237 11.67 14.91 -0.83
C THR A 237 13.19 15.02 -0.99
N LEU A 238 13.82 16.13 -0.60
CA LEU A 238 15.28 16.31 -0.73
C LEU A 238 16.12 15.62 0.36
N THR A 239 15.48 14.96 1.32
CA THR A 239 16.15 14.21 2.40
C THR A 239 15.87 12.71 2.30
N PRO A 240 16.37 12.00 1.25
CA PRO A 240 16.07 10.59 1.05
C PRO A 240 16.75 9.73 2.13
N THR A 241 16.05 8.70 2.60
CA THR A 241 16.61 7.67 3.49
C THR A 241 16.79 6.34 2.77
N ASP A 242 15.85 5.97 1.92
CA ASP A 242 15.87 4.76 1.10
C ASP A 242 15.38 5.12 -0.30
N SER A 243 16.34 5.31 -1.22
CA SER A 243 16.04 5.69 -2.61
C SER A 243 15.22 4.64 -3.35
N ARG A 244 15.45 3.34 -3.06
CA ARG A 244 14.69 2.27 -3.70
C ARG A 244 13.23 2.32 -3.26
N TYR A 245 12.98 2.37 -1.95
CA TYR A 245 11.63 2.42 -1.43
C TYR A 245 10.89 3.69 -1.89
N ALA A 246 11.58 4.84 -1.94
CA ALA A 246 11.01 6.09 -2.46
C ALA A 246 10.62 5.99 -3.95
N VAL A 247 11.48 5.43 -4.81
CA VAL A 247 11.17 5.24 -6.23
C VAL A 247 9.98 4.29 -6.41
N LEU A 248 9.95 3.18 -5.68
CA LEU A 248 8.82 2.24 -5.73
C LEU A 248 7.52 2.88 -5.22
N THR A 249 7.59 3.70 -4.16
CA THR A 249 6.43 4.45 -3.65
C THR A 249 5.93 5.47 -4.67
N PHE A 250 6.85 6.17 -5.34
CA PHE A 250 6.51 7.09 -6.41
C PHE A 250 5.79 6.38 -7.56
N LEU A 251 6.32 5.25 -8.03
CA LEU A 251 5.71 4.47 -9.11
C LEU A 251 4.34 3.92 -8.72
N ALA A 252 4.19 3.41 -7.50
CA ALA A 252 2.90 2.94 -6.98
C ALA A 252 1.88 4.08 -6.90
N GLY A 253 2.30 5.25 -6.41
CA GLY A 253 1.46 6.44 -6.31
C GLY A 253 1.06 7.02 -7.65
N ALA A 254 2.01 7.16 -8.58
CA ALA A 254 1.73 7.64 -9.94
C ALA A 254 0.85 6.65 -10.72
N GLY A 255 1.10 5.34 -10.58
CA GLY A 255 0.29 4.31 -11.22
C GLY A 255 -1.17 4.32 -10.74
N LEU A 256 -1.41 4.35 -9.43
CA LEU A 256 -2.78 4.48 -8.89
C LEU A 256 -3.38 5.85 -9.25
N GLY A 257 -2.58 6.91 -9.14
CA GLY A 257 -2.98 8.27 -9.46
C GLY A 257 -3.42 8.44 -10.90
N TYR A 258 -2.79 7.74 -11.85
CA TYR A 258 -3.22 7.77 -13.26
C TYR A 258 -4.69 7.35 -13.43
N PHE A 259 -5.10 6.23 -12.82
CA PHE A 259 -6.48 5.76 -12.93
C PHE A 259 -7.47 6.68 -12.20
N LEU A 260 -7.09 7.21 -11.03
CA LEU A 260 -7.92 8.16 -10.28
C LEU A 260 -8.11 9.46 -11.06
N GLU A 261 -7.03 10.03 -11.60
CA GLU A 261 -7.08 11.26 -12.38
C GLU A 261 -7.83 11.06 -13.70
N LEU A 262 -7.59 9.94 -14.39
CA LEU A 262 -8.31 9.60 -15.62
C LEU A 262 -9.82 9.56 -15.35
N TRP A 263 -10.24 8.87 -14.30
CA TRP A 263 -11.64 8.76 -13.94
C TRP A 263 -12.21 10.13 -13.52
N GLY A 264 -11.59 10.82 -12.56
CA GLY A 264 -12.14 12.04 -11.97
C GLY A 264 -12.21 13.20 -12.94
N THR A 265 -11.19 13.37 -13.80
CA THR A 265 -11.15 14.47 -14.77
C THR A 265 -12.05 14.21 -15.98
N THR A 266 -12.17 12.97 -16.46
CA THR A 266 -13.09 12.63 -17.57
C THR A 266 -14.56 12.67 -17.15
N ARG A 267 -14.88 12.48 -15.85
CA ARG A 267 -16.23 12.61 -15.28
C ARG A 267 -16.50 14.00 -14.70
N GLN A 268 -15.54 14.94 -14.87
CA GLN A 268 -15.64 16.32 -14.37
C GLN A 268 -15.91 16.42 -12.86
N CYS A 269 -15.50 15.38 -12.09
CA CYS A 269 -15.57 15.44 -10.64
C CYS A 269 -14.67 16.53 -10.08
N TRP A 270 -13.52 16.72 -10.72
CA TRP A 270 -12.63 17.88 -10.55
C TRP A 270 -12.00 18.27 -11.88
N THR A 271 -11.67 19.55 -11.99
CA THR A 271 -11.08 20.14 -13.19
C THR A 271 -9.87 20.99 -12.81
N TYR A 272 -8.76 20.79 -13.52
CA TYR A 272 -7.55 21.59 -13.40
C TYR A 272 -7.62 22.85 -14.26
N TYR A 273 -6.89 23.89 -13.89
CA TYR A 273 -6.81 25.12 -14.68
C TYR A 273 -6.28 24.90 -16.11
N THR A 274 -5.56 23.78 -16.34
CA THR A 274 -5.04 23.39 -17.66
C THR A 274 -6.05 22.70 -18.55
N PHE A 275 -7.20 22.29 -18.02
CA PHE A 275 -8.26 21.55 -18.72
C PHE A 275 -7.81 20.22 -19.35
N GLN A 276 -6.67 19.68 -18.94
CA GLN A 276 -6.18 18.38 -19.39
C GLN A 276 -6.89 17.23 -18.66
N THR A 277 -7.09 16.09 -19.34
CA THR A 277 -7.84 14.93 -18.84
C THR A 277 -7.10 13.62 -19.18
N PRO A 278 -6.30 13.04 -18.30
CA PRO A 278 -5.77 13.60 -17.06
C PRO A 278 -4.58 14.53 -17.32
N PRO A 279 -4.31 15.50 -16.45
CA PRO A 279 -3.09 16.29 -16.56
C PRO A 279 -1.90 15.44 -16.12
N PHE A 280 -0.87 15.35 -16.95
CA PHE A 280 0.33 14.55 -16.68
C PHE A 280 1.00 14.93 -15.36
N PHE A 281 1.02 16.23 -15.05
CA PHE A 281 1.53 16.71 -13.76
C PHE A 281 0.81 16.08 -12.56
N ALA A 282 -0.54 16.05 -12.58
CA ALA A 282 -1.34 15.53 -11.47
C ALA A 282 -1.07 14.03 -11.24
N VAL A 283 -0.91 13.26 -12.32
CA VAL A 283 -0.53 11.84 -12.23
C VAL A 283 0.80 11.68 -11.50
N LEU A 284 1.83 12.45 -11.87
CA LEU A 284 3.13 12.41 -11.20
C LEU A 284 3.06 12.97 -9.77
N ALA A 285 2.19 13.96 -9.53
CA ALA A 285 1.98 14.55 -8.21
C ALA A 285 1.43 13.54 -7.19
N HIS A 286 0.59 12.58 -7.60
CA HIS A 286 0.18 11.46 -6.74
C HIS A 286 1.38 10.62 -6.28
N GLY A 287 2.33 10.33 -7.18
CA GLY A 287 3.58 9.64 -6.83
C GLY A 287 4.40 10.44 -5.82
N MET A 288 4.53 11.74 -6.03
CA MET A 288 5.29 12.62 -5.15
C MET A 288 4.60 12.80 -3.79
N ALA A 289 3.28 12.97 -3.76
CA ALA A 289 2.51 13.03 -2.52
C ALA A 289 2.67 11.74 -1.69
N ALA A 290 2.65 10.58 -2.34
CA ALA A 290 2.87 9.30 -1.68
C ALA A 290 4.25 9.22 -1.01
N VAL A 291 5.32 9.69 -1.69
CA VAL A 291 6.66 9.75 -1.10
C VAL A 291 6.72 10.76 0.04
N ALA A 292 6.11 11.94 -0.12
CA ALA A 292 6.05 12.95 0.93
C ALA A 292 5.32 12.41 2.18
N PHE A 293 4.21 11.70 2.01
CA PHE A 293 3.47 11.08 3.12
C PHE A 293 4.27 9.97 3.80
N TRP A 294 4.92 9.11 3.03
CA TRP A 294 5.83 8.12 3.59
C TRP A 294 6.94 8.78 4.43
N ARG A 295 7.56 9.84 3.92
CA ARG A 295 8.60 10.59 4.64
C ARG A 295 8.05 11.28 5.89
N ALA A 296 6.90 11.92 5.81
CA ALA A 296 6.21 12.52 6.95
C ALA A 296 5.93 11.46 8.03
N GLY A 297 5.48 10.26 7.65
CA GLY A 297 5.29 9.13 8.56
C GLY A 297 6.57 8.70 9.28
N LEU A 298 7.72 8.69 8.57
CA LEU A 298 9.02 8.41 9.19
C LEU A 298 9.42 9.52 10.19
N MET A 299 9.19 10.79 9.86
CA MET A 299 9.47 11.91 10.74
C MET A 299 8.59 11.86 12.01
N VAL A 300 7.30 11.58 11.87
CA VAL A 300 6.39 11.40 13.02
C VAL A 300 6.89 10.29 13.94
N LYS A 301 7.29 9.14 13.40
CA LYS A 301 7.85 8.03 14.20
C LYS A 301 9.12 8.46 14.94
N LEU A 302 10.02 9.19 14.28
CA LEU A 302 11.26 9.67 14.87
C LEU A 302 10.99 10.62 16.05
N VAL A 303 10.11 11.60 15.83
CA VAL A 303 9.74 12.59 16.86
C VAL A 303 9.03 11.90 18.03
N TRP A 304 8.05 11.05 17.74
CA TRP A 304 7.34 10.28 18.76
C TRP A 304 8.27 9.40 19.59
N GLY A 305 9.17 8.69 18.93
CA GLY A 305 10.17 7.85 19.62
C GLY A 305 11.05 8.65 20.57
N ARG A 306 11.48 9.86 20.18
CA ARG A 306 12.27 10.75 21.03
C ARG A 306 11.48 11.29 22.21
N LEU A 307 10.23 11.68 22.01
CA LEU A 307 9.36 12.23 23.07
C LEU A 307 8.87 11.15 24.05
N ALA A 308 8.56 9.97 23.55
CA ALA A 308 8.06 8.86 24.37
C ALA A 308 9.17 8.16 25.19
N ALA A 309 10.43 8.17 24.69
CA ALA A 309 11.55 7.47 25.33
C ALA A 309 11.75 7.85 26.83
N PRO A 310 11.77 9.15 27.25
CA PRO A 310 11.97 9.50 28.65
C PRO A 310 10.79 9.08 29.54
N VAL A 311 9.57 9.15 29.03
CA VAL A 311 8.36 8.74 29.75
C VAL A 311 8.34 7.23 29.97
N LEU A 312 8.66 6.45 28.93
CA LEU A 312 8.73 4.98 29.02
C LEU A 312 9.88 4.53 29.94
N LYS A 313 10.99 5.25 29.96
CA LYS A 313 12.11 4.97 30.89
C LYS A 313 11.69 5.21 32.35
N LYS A 314 10.92 6.29 32.61
CA LYS A 314 10.41 6.60 33.93
C LYS A 314 9.38 5.58 34.43
N LEU A 315 8.53 5.07 33.52
CA LEU A 315 7.54 4.03 33.84
C LEU A 315 8.16 2.64 34.06
N LYS A 316 9.34 2.38 33.49
CA LYS A 316 10.06 1.10 33.62
C LYS A 316 11.08 1.09 34.78
N SER A 317 11.38 2.24 35.39
CA SER A 317 12.24 2.24 36.59
C SER A 317 11.42 1.63 37.74
N PRO A 318 11.90 0.56 38.39
CA PRO A 318 11.22 0.01 39.56
C PRO A 318 11.17 1.09 40.64
N LEU A 319 10.00 1.25 41.25
CA LEU A 319 9.85 2.01 42.49
C LEU A 319 10.72 1.27 43.51
N THR A 320 11.97 1.67 43.68
CA THR A 320 12.72 1.29 44.86
C THR A 320 12.04 1.93 46.03
N PRO A 321 11.51 1.15 47.00
CA PRO A 321 10.99 1.77 48.19
C PRO A 321 12.18 2.41 48.94
N GLU A 322 12.08 3.72 49.15
CA GLU A 322 12.95 4.43 50.07
C GLU A 322 12.73 3.78 51.46
N VAL A 323 13.65 2.94 51.84
CA VAL A 323 13.72 2.45 53.22
C VAL A 323 14.28 3.61 54.01
N GLU A 324 13.38 4.39 54.65
CA GLU A 324 13.73 5.36 55.70
C GLU A 324 14.47 4.59 56.78
N ARG A 325 15.71 5.02 57.03
CA ARG A 325 16.47 4.68 58.23
C ARG A 325 16.37 5.80 59.24
#